data_08dafb739d8f76dcc32ca50dcfcc61b5
#
_entry.id   08dafb739d8f76dcc32ca50dcfcc61b5
#
_cell.length_a   1.000
_cell.length_b   1.000
_cell.length_c   1.000
_cell.angle_alpha   90.00
_cell.angle_beta   90.00
_cell.angle_gamma   90.00
#
_symmetry.space_group_name_H-M   'P 1'
#
loop_
_entity.id
_entity.type
_entity.pdbx_description
1 polymer ?
#
loop_
_entity_poly.entity_id
_entity_poly.type
_entity_poly.pdbx_seq_one_letter_code
_entity_poly.pdbx_strand_id
1 'polypeptide(L)'
;EISACLVGSEMCIRDSLLSVRATVGMVFQNPDNQIVANVVEDDVAFAPENLGVPPQEIRARVNAALKQVGMYDFRLHAPHLLSGGQKQRVAIAGVIAMRPKCIVLDEPTAMLDPSGRREVIDTATKLCREQGITVVLITHHMEECIGADRVIVLSNGAVVADGAPKQVFSQVDLLKKEGLTAPVTVRLLHALREHGMDVPIDALTVSDCADAVAAALKR
;
A
#
# COMPACT_ATOMS: atom_id res chain seq x y z
N GLU A 1 3.66 0.73 -18.55
CA GLU A 1 4.80 -0.14 -18.92
C GLU A 1 5.96 0.14 -17.98
N ILE A 2 6.22 -0.78 -17.06
CA ILE A 2 7.45 -0.75 -16.28
C ILE A 2 8.56 -1.20 -17.24
N SER A 3 9.18 -0.25 -17.92
CA SER A 3 10.37 -0.49 -18.71
C SER A 3 11.56 -0.54 -17.75
N ALA A 4 11.75 -1.69 -17.07
CA ALA A 4 13.00 -1.95 -16.42
C ALA A 4 14.05 -2.12 -17.51
N CYS A 5 14.98 -1.19 -17.58
CA CYS A 5 16.14 -1.28 -18.46
C CYS A 5 17.02 -2.43 -17.96
N LEU A 6 16.75 -3.65 -18.44
CA LEU A 6 17.59 -4.83 -18.21
C LEU A 6 18.50 -4.98 -19.42
N VAL A 7 19.74 -4.58 -19.26
CA VAL A 7 20.82 -4.92 -20.17
C VAL A 7 21.19 -6.39 -19.92
N GLY A 8 20.72 -7.28 -20.80
CA GLY A 8 21.04 -8.72 -20.74
C GLY A 8 20.38 -9.49 -21.88
N SER A 9 20.95 -10.65 -22.25
CA SER A 9 20.37 -11.53 -23.25
C SER A 9 19.00 -12.07 -22.79
N GLU A 10 18.11 -12.45 -23.73
CA GLU A 10 16.76 -12.99 -23.42
C GLU A 10 16.80 -14.20 -22.46
N MET A 11 17.89 -14.94 -22.42
CA MET A 11 18.08 -16.06 -21.51
C MET A 11 18.27 -15.60 -20.05
N CYS A 12 18.97 -14.48 -19.83
CA CYS A 12 19.12 -13.86 -18.50
C CYS A 12 17.79 -13.26 -18.02
N ILE A 13 16.92 -12.81 -18.93
CA ILE A 13 15.61 -12.24 -18.59
C ILE A 13 14.67 -13.31 -18.03
N ARG A 14 14.65 -14.53 -18.56
CA ARG A 14 13.78 -15.62 -18.06
C ARG A 14 14.19 -16.11 -16.68
N ASP A 15 15.48 -16.31 -16.44
CA ASP A 15 15.97 -16.69 -15.11
C ASP A 15 15.82 -15.57 -14.09
N SER A 16 15.93 -14.31 -14.53
CA SER A 16 15.68 -13.14 -13.69
C SER A 16 14.20 -12.94 -13.35
N LEU A 17 13.26 -13.32 -14.23
CA LEU A 17 11.82 -13.19 -13.97
C LEU A 17 11.35 -14.07 -12.81
N LEU A 18 11.81 -15.32 -12.70
CA LEU A 18 11.51 -16.18 -11.56
C LEU A 18 12.07 -15.61 -10.26
N SER A 19 13.30 -15.13 -10.31
CA SER A 19 13.95 -14.49 -9.17
C SER A 19 13.21 -13.20 -8.74
N VAL A 20 12.78 -12.37 -9.69
CA VAL A 20 11.98 -11.17 -9.40
C VAL A 20 10.65 -11.54 -8.78
N ARG A 21 9.92 -12.51 -9.35
CA ARG A 21 8.62 -12.98 -8.84
C ARG A 21 8.72 -13.61 -7.44
N ALA A 22 9.84 -14.23 -7.12
CA ALA A 22 10.09 -14.74 -5.77
C ALA A 22 10.44 -13.63 -4.76
N THR A 23 10.93 -12.49 -5.25
CA THR A 23 11.42 -11.38 -4.41
C THR A 23 10.38 -10.28 -4.24
N VAL A 24 9.58 -10.02 -5.28
CA VAL A 24 8.56 -8.97 -5.31
C VAL A 24 7.19 -9.59 -5.46
N GLY A 25 6.35 -9.40 -4.46
CA GLY A 25 4.94 -9.77 -4.53
C GLY A 25 4.07 -8.61 -4.98
N MET A 26 2.97 -8.90 -5.68
CA MET A 26 2.03 -7.88 -6.15
C MET A 26 0.62 -8.21 -5.70
N VAL A 27 -0.10 -7.20 -5.22
CA VAL A 27 -1.51 -7.28 -4.85
C VAL A 27 -2.28 -6.33 -5.76
N PHE A 28 -3.28 -6.85 -6.47
CA PHE A 28 -4.08 -6.10 -7.42
C PHE A 28 -5.25 -5.36 -6.75
N GLN A 29 -5.76 -4.36 -7.44
CA GLN A 29 -6.88 -3.53 -7.03
C GLN A 29 -8.14 -4.36 -6.69
N ASN A 30 -8.47 -5.35 -7.52
CA ASN A 30 -9.61 -6.23 -7.30
C ASN A 30 -9.14 -7.61 -6.81
N PRO A 31 -9.40 -7.98 -5.54
CA PRO A 31 -9.00 -9.26 -4.98
C PRO A 31 -9.68 -10.46 -5.66
N ASP A 32 -10.88 -10.30 -6.23
CA ASP A 32 -11.57 -11.38 -6.94
C ASP A 32 -10.82 -11.83 -8.21
N ASN A 33 -9.97 -10.97 -8.78
CA ASN A 33 -9.10 -11.33 -9.90
C ASN A 33 -7.82 -12.07 -9.47
N GLN A 34 -7.51 -12.06 -8.17
CA GLN A 34 -6.29 -12.65 -7.63
C GLN A 34 -6.57 -13.96 -6.90
N ILE A 35 -7.70 -14.06 -6.19
CA ILE A 35 -8.11 -15.25 -5.45
C ILE A 35 -8.58 -16.33 -6.44
N VAL A 36 -7.95 -17.50 -6.43
CA VAL A 36 -8.20 -18.59 -7.37
C VAL A 36 -8.74 -19.85 -6.71
N ALA A 37 -8.54 -20.06 -5.41
CA ALA A 37 -8.98 -21.23 -4.70
C ALA A 37 -10.38 -21.08 -4.09
N ASN A 38 -11.01 -22.20 -3.78
CA ASN A 38 -12.35 -22.23 -3.14
C ASN A 38 -12.30 -22.15 -1.61
N VAL A 39 -11.11 -22.24 -1.03
CA VAL A 39 -10.86 -22.17 0.42
C VAL A 39 -9.72 -21.17 0.66
N VAL A 40 -9.85 -20.36 1.69
CA VAL A 40 -8.88 -19.29 2.01
C VAL A 40 -7.47 -19.84 2.23
N GLU A 41 -7.31 -20.91 3.02
CA GLU A 41 -5.95 -21.43 3.29
C GLU A 41 -5.30 -22.03 2.05
N ASP A 42 -6.07 -22.59 1.13
CA ASP A 42 -5.57 -23.15 -0.13
C ASP A 42 -5.12 -22.03 -1.07
N ASP A 43 -5.85 -20.89 -1.07
CA ASP A 43 -5.47 -19.73 -1.86
C ASP A 43 -4.14 -19.13 -1.38
N VAL A 44 -3.98 -19.01 -0.06
CA VAL A 44 -2.72 -18.51 0.53
C VAL A 44 -1.56 -19.49 0.33
N ALA A 45 -1.83 -20.81 0.21
CA ALA A 45 -0.83 -21.83 -0.07
C ALA A 45 -0.36 -21.82 -1.55
N PHE A 46 -1.18 -21.34 -2.46
CA PHE A 46 -0.96 -21.42 -3.92
C PHE A 46 0.40 -20.85 -4.36
N ALA A 47 0.78 -19.68 -3.85
CA ALA A 47 2.03 -19.03 -4.23
C ALA A 47 3.28 -19.76 -3.69
N PRO A 48 3.37 -20.15 -2.40
CA PRO A 48 4.45 -20.99 -1.90
C PRO A 48 4.57 -22.34 -2.60
N GLU A 49 3.44 -22.98 -2.97
CA GLU A 49 3.45 -24.24 -3.72
C GLU A 49 4.11 -24.06 -5.08
N ASN A 50 3.75 -23.02 -5.82
CA ASN A 50 4.35 -22.70 -7.11
C ASN A 50 5.86 -22.35 -7.02
N LEU A 51 6.31 -21.89 -5.86
CA LEU A 51 7.73 -21.65 -5.58
C LEU A 51 8.49 -22.93 -5.15
N GLY A 52 7.81 -24.09 -5.06
CA GLY A 52 8.42 -25.36 -4.67
C GLY A 52 8.79 -25.43 -3.18
N VAL A 53 8.13 -24.67 -2.32
CA VAL A 53 8.34 -24.71 -0.86
C VAL A 53 7.88 -26.08 -0.33
N PRO A 54 8.64 -26.74 0.58
CA PRO A 54 8.25 -28.04 1.14
C PRO A 54 6.88 -27.97 1.86
N PRO A 55 6.01 -29.00 1.72
CA PRO A 55 4.65 -28.97 2.26
C PRO A 55 4.54 -28.65 3.77
N GLN A 56 5.49 -29.13 4.56
CA GLN A 56 5.51 -28.86 6.01
C GLN A 56 5.77 -27.37 6.29
N GLU A 57 6.59 -26.72 5.49
CA GLU A 57 6.89 -25.30 5.60
C GLU A 57 5.73 -24.45 5.07
N ILE A 58 5.03 -24.90 4.02
CA ILE A 58 3.85 -24.19 3.47
C ILE A 58 2.80 -24.00 4.55
N ARG A 59 2.44 -25.05 5.30
CA ARG A 59 1.44 -24.96 6.39
C ARG A 59 1.85 -23.91 7.43
N ALA A 60 3.11 -23.88 7.80
CA ALA A 60 3.62 -22.91 8.76
C ALA A 60 3.55 -21.47 8.23
N ARG A 61 3.92 -21.26 6.94
CA ARG A 61 3.87 -19.94 6.29
C ARG A 61 2.44 -19.44 6.13
N VAL A 62 1.51 -20.30 5.69
CA VAL A 62 0.07 -19.97 5.54
C VAL A 62 -0.52 -19.54 6.88
N ASN A 63 -0.30 -20.33 7.94
CA ASN A 63 -0.81 -19.99 9.26
C ASN A 63 -0.24 -18.67 9.78
N ALA A 64 1.05 -18.43 9.58
CA ALA A 64 1.70 -17.17 9.97
C ALA A 64 1.13 -15.98 9.20
N ALA A 65 1.04 -16.08 7.87
CA ALA A 65 0.51 -15.02 7.01
C ALA A 65 -0.95 -14.67 7.36
N LEU A 66 -1.82 -15.66 7.52
CA LEU A 66 -3.21 -15.44 7.90
C LEU A 66 -3.37 -14.79 9.28
N LYS A 67 -2.51 -15.14 10.24
CA LYS A 67 -2.49 -14.48 11.56
C LYS A 67 -2.06 -13.02 11.45
N GLN A 68 -1.06 -12.71 10.64
CA GLN A 68 -0.55 -11.35 10.44
C GLN A 68 -1.61 -10.40 9.89
N VAL A 69 -2.46 -10.88 8.98
CA VAL A 69 -3.54 -10.07 8.39
C VAL A 69 -4.88 -10.20 9.14
N GLY A 70 -4.92 -10.93 10.28
CA GLY A 70 -6.14 -11.13 11.09
C GLY A 70 -7.21 -11.98 10.40
N MET A 71 -6.80 -12.91 9.51
CA MET A 71 -7.72 -13.76 8.75
C MET A 71 -7.64 -15.24 9.13
N TYR A 72 -6.92 -15.60 10.20
CA TYR A 72 -6.71 -17.00 10.58
C TYR A 72 -8.01 -17.76 10.89
N ASP A 73 -8.98 -17.11 11.54
CA ASP A 73 -10.25 -17.74 11.89
C ASP A 73 -11.13 -18.02 10.65
N PHE A 74 -10.86 -17.34 9.56
CA PHE A 74 -11.54 -17.50 8.28
C PHE A 74 -10.85 -18.49 7.33
N ARG A 75 -9.77 -19.16 7.76
CA ARG A 75 -8.91 -20.00 6.89
C ARG A 75 -9.66 -21.11 6.14
N LEU A 76 -10.71 -21.67 6.75
CA LEU A 76 -11.55 -22.73 6.16
C LEU A 76 -12.78 -22.20 5.43
N HIS A 77 -12.97 -20.89 5.37
CA HIS A 77 -14.11 -20.29 4.68
C HIS A 77 -13.88 -20.24 3.17
N ALA A 78 -14.99 -20.22 2.44
CA ALA A 78 -14.94 -19.93 1.02
C ALA A 78 -14.76 -18.41 0.78
N PRO A 79 -13.88 -17.98 -0.13
CA PRO A 79 -13.61 -16.54 -0.36
C PRO A 79 -14.84 -15.72 -0.73
N HIS A 80 -15.84 -16.30 -1.40
CA HIS A 80 -17.05 -15.60 -1.79
C HIS A 80 -17.94 -15.19 -0.59
N LEU A 81 -17.71 -15.74 0.60
CA LEU A 81 -18.41 -15.38 1.84
C LEU A 81 -17.75 -14.20 2.57
N LEU A 82 -16.60 -13.74 2.09
CA LEU A 82 -15.82 -12.68 2.72
C LEU A 82 -16.22 -11.29 2.18
N SER A 83 -16.11 -10.27 3.04
CA SER A 83 -16.20 -8.87 2.59
C SER A 83 -15.02 -8.49 1.68
N GLY A 84 -15.14 -7.40 0.92
CA GLY A 84 -14.07 -6.92 0.06
C GLY A 84 -12.76 -6.69 0.82
N GLY A 85 -12.81 -6.06 2.00
CA GLY A 85 -11.62 -5.85 2.84
C GLY A 85 -11.02 -7.16 3.37
N GLN A 86 -11.84 -8.16 3.70
CA GLN A 86 -11.37 -9.48 4.08
C GLN A 86 -10.69 -10.19 2.91
N LYS A 87 -11.29 -10.15 1.72
CA LYS A 87 -10.68 -10.70 0.49
C LYS A 87 -9.33 -10.05 0.19
N GLN A 88 -9.23 -8.72 0.32
CA GLN A 88 -7.99 -7.99 0.10
C GLN A 88 -6.89 -8.44 1.08
N ARG A 89 -7.23 -8.62 2.36
CA ARG A 89 -6.29 -9.16 3.35
C ARG A 89 -5.88 -10.60 3.05
N VAL A 90 -6.77 -11.43 2.52
CA VAL A 90 -6.41 -12.78 2.05
C VAL A 90 -5.44 -12.71 0.88
N ALA A 91 -5.66 -11.84 -0.10
CA ALA A 91 -4.74 -11.63 -1.21
C ALA A 91 -3.34 -11.15 -0.71
N ILE A 92 -3.31 -10.26 0.27
CA ILE A 92 -2.06 -9.82 0.93
C ILE A 92 -1.40 -11.02 1.64
N ALA A 93 -2.17 -11.87 2.35
CA ALA A 93 -1.63 -13.06 3.01
C ALA A 93 -0.98 -14.03 2.03
N GLY A 94 -1.58 -14.25 0.85
CA GLY A 94 -1.00 -15.07 -0.22
C GLY A 94 0.37 -14.55 -0.66
N VAL A 95 0.50 -13.24 -0.77
CA VAL A 95 1.79 -12.61 -1.11
C VAL A 95 2.79 -12.72 0.06
N ILE A 96 2.39 -12.49 1.29
CA ILE A 96 3.27 -12.60 2.47
C ILE A 96 3.80 -14.03 2.64
N ALA A 97 2.99 -15.05 2.33
CA ALA A 97 3.37 -16.46 2.47
C ALA A 97 4.57 -16.84 1.58
N MET A 98 4.83 -16.09 0.49
CA MET A 98 6.04 -16.22 -0.32
C MET A 98 7.31 -15.74 0.39
N ARG A 99 7.18 -14.90 1.45
CA ARG A 99 8.28 -14.18 2.11
C ARG A 99 9.04 -13.24 1.16
N PRO A 100 8.36 -12.35 0.46
CA PRO A 100 8.99 -11.43 -0.47
C PRO A 100 9.81 -10.36 0.28
N LYS A 101 10.77 -9.73 -0.42
CA LYS A 101 11.49 -8.55 0.10
C LYS A 101 10.74 -7.25 -0.15
N CYS A 102 9.88 -7.24 -1.15
CA CYS A 102 9.06 -6.09 -1.54
C CYS A 102 7.64 -6.53 -1.88
N ILE A 103 6.66 -5.73 -1.48
CA ILE A 103 5.25 -5.91 -1.85
C ILE A 103 4.78 -4.65 -2.55
N VAL A 104 4.23 -4.81 -3.74
CA VAL A 104 3.55 -3.74 -4.49
C VAL A 104 2.04 -3.90 -4.28
N LEU A 105 1.40 -2.87 -3.78
CA LEU A 105 -0.04 -2.79 -3.57
C LEU A 105 -0.61 -1.80 -4.59
N ASP A 106 -1.32 -2.32 -5.59
CA ASP A 106 -1.89 -1.50 -6.66
C ASP A 106 -3.35 -1.16 -6.34
N GLU A 107 -3.58 0.08 -5.91
CA GLU A 107 -4.87 0.61 -5.45
C GLU A 107 -5.65 -0.34 -4.51
N PRO A 108 -5.02 -0.89 -3.45
CA PRO A 108 -5.59 -2.00 -2.68
C PRO A 108 -6.84 -1.62 -1.89
N THR A 109 -7.19 -0.35 -1.85
CA THR A 109 -8.30 0.20 -1.05
C THR A 109 -9.44 0.76 -1.89
N ALA A 110 -9.30 0.79 -3.22
CA ALA A 110 -10.23 1.49 -4.12
C ALA A 110 -11.69 0.97 -4.01
N MET A 111 -11.88 -0.32 -3.73
CA MET A 111 -13.20 -0.96 -3.64
C MET A 111 -13.67 -1.20 -2.19
N LEU A 112 -13.02 -0.57 -1.20
CA LEU A 112 -13.27 -0.82 0.20
C LEU A 112 -14.03 0.33 0.87
N ASP A 113 -14.83 -0.02 1.86
CA ASP A 113 -15.42 0.92 2.80
C ASP A 113 -14.32 1.55 3.71
N PRO A 114 -14.62 2.65 4.42
CA PRO A 114 -13.62 3.35 5.23
C PRO A 114 -12.96 2.49 6.32
N SER A 115 -13.64 1.47 6.83
CA SER A 115 -13.09 0.54 7.82
C SER A 115 -12.09 -0.40 7.17
N GLY A 116 -12.48 -1.03 6.06
CA GLY A 116 -11.63 -1.93 5.29
C GLY A 116 -10.36 -1.24 4.77
N ARG A 117 -10.46 0.03 4.35
CA ARG A 117 -9.28 0.83 3.95
C ARG A 117 -8.27 0.94 5.08
N ARG A 118 -8.72 1.34 6.28
CA ARG A 118 -7.83 1.45 7.45
C ARG A 118 -7.16 0.13 7.77
N GLU A 119 -7.90 -0.97 7.77
CA GLU A 119 -7.38 -2.30 8.08
C GLU A 119 -6.30 -2.75 7.08
N VAL A 120 -6.46 -2.44 5.78
CA VAL A 120 -5.45 -2.74 4.74
C VAL A 120 -4.21 -1.88 4.90
N ILE A 121 -4.36 -0.57 5.12
CA ILE A 121 -3.22 0.35 5.33
C ILE A 121 -2.47 0.03 6.62
N ASP A 122 -3.18 -0.30 7.72
CA ASP A 122 -2.56 -0.73 8.97
C ASP A 122 -1.78 -2.03 8.77
N THR A 123 -2.32 -2.97 7.99
CA THR A 123 -1.62 -4.21 7.64
C THR A 123 -0.34 -3.91 6.84
N ALA A 124 -0.41 -3.07 5.82
CA ALA A 124 0.74 -2.66 5.03
C ALA A 124 1.82 -1.98 5.89
N THR A 125 1.40 -1.10 6.79
CA THR A 125 2.28 -0.40 7.73
C THR A 125 2.99 -1.37 8.67
N LYS A 126 2.28 -2.35 9.24
CA LYS A 126 2.87 -3.38 10.10
C LYS A 126 3.88 -4.23 9.35
N LEU A 127 3.60 -4.63 8.12
CA LEU A 127 4.55 -5.37 7.28
C LEU A 127 5.85 -4.61 7.07
N CYS A 128 5.75 -3.32 6.81
CA CYS A 128 6.93 -2.46 6.66
C CYS A 128 7.69 -2.28 7.97
N ARG A 129 7.01 -1.86 9.05
CA ARG A 129 7.66 -1.44 10.31
C ARG A 129 8.14 -2.62 11.17
N GLU A 130 7.38 -3.71 11.21
CA GLU A 130 7.66 -4.84 12.11
C GLU A 130 8.46 -5.94 11.42
N GLN A 131 8.34 -6.10 10.10
CA GLN A 131 8.96 -7.20 9.36
C GLN A 131 10.05 -6.74 8.39
N GLY A 132 10.24 -5.44 8.23
CA GLY A 132 11.26 -4.87 7.35
C GLY A 132 11.01 -5.15 5.86
N ILE A 133 9.75 -5.45 5.48
CA ILE A 133 9.37 -5.64 4.08
C ILE A 133 9.21 -4.26 3.43
N THR A 134 9.83 -4.06 2.28
CA THR A 134 9.58 -2.84 1.51
C THR A 134 8.16 -2.87 0.95
N VAL A 135 7.36 -1.83 1.25
CA VAL A 135 6.01 -1.70 0.71
C VAL A 135 5.95 -0.53 -0.27
N VAL A 136 5.51 -0.80 -1.50
CA VAL A 136 5.20 0.21 -2.51
C VAL A 136 3.69 0.27 -2.64
N LEU A 137 3.10 1.37 -2.20
CA LEU A 137 1.66 1.62 -2.28
C LEU A 137 1.37 2.54 -3.46
N ILE A 138 0.58 2.08 -4.42
CA ILE A 138 0.05 2.90 -5.51
C ILE A 138 -1.37 3.27 -5.12
N THR A 139 -1.65 4.56 -5.02
CA THR A 139 -2.97 5.06 -4.63
C THR A 139 -3.19 6.47 -5.16
N HIS A 140 -4.45 6.82 -5.34
CA HIS A 140 -4.89 8.19 -5.59
C HIS A 140 -5.50 8.86 -4.33
N HIS A 141 -5.49 8.17 -3.20
CA HIS A 141 -5.92 8.67 -1.90
C HIS A 141 -4.74 9.23 -1.10
N MET A 142 -4.58 10.55 -1.07
CA MET A 142 -3.42 11.20 -0.45
C MET A 142 -3.31 10.92 1.05
N GLU A 143 -4.43 10.71 1.72
CA GLU A 143 -4.48 10.37 3.14
C GLU A 143 -3.76 9.06 3.47
N GLU A 144 -3.73 8.11 2.53
CA GLU A 144 -3.04 6.82 2.69
C GLU A 144 -1.51 6.96 2.63
N CYS A 145 -1.02 8.05 2.03
CA CYS A 145 0.40 8.34 1.88
C CYS A 145 0.99 9.13 3.05
N ILE A 146 0.18 9.62 4.00
CA ILE A 146 0.64 10.47 5.11
C ILE A 146 1.69 9.76 5.97
N GLY A 147 1.52 8.46 6.18
CA GLY A 147 2.42 7.61 6.98
C GLY A 147 3.60 7.01 6.21
N ALA A 148 3.76 7.31 4.92
CA ALA A 148 4.84 6.78 4.10
C ALA A 148 6.18 7.46 4.44
N ASP A 149 7.29 6.76 4.17
CA ASP A 149 8.63 7.34 4.32
C ASP A 149 8.98 8.24 3.12
N ARG A 150 8.42 7.95 1.94
CA ARG A 150 8.66 8.66 0.69
C ARG A 150 7.40 8.63 -0.18
N VAL A 151 7.11 9.74 -0.82
CA VAL A 151 6.02 9.91 -1.78
C VAL A 151 6.61 10.30 -3.13
N ILE A 152 6.20 9.59 -4.18
CA ILE A 152 6.55 9.89 -5.56
C ILE A 152 5.26 10.19 -6.31
N VAL A 153 5.15 11.36 -6.88
CA VAL A 153 4.01 11.78 -7.70
C VAL A 153 4.34 11.58 -9.17
N LEU A 154 3.52 10.78 -9.85
CA LEU A 154 3.64 10.51 -11.28
C LEU A 154 2.51 11.22 -12.03
N SER A 155 2.84 11.95 -13.07
CA SER A 155 1.88 12.56 -14.00
C SER A 155 2.41 12.44 -15.41
N ASN A 156 1.54 12.02 -16.35
CA ASN A 156 1.86 11.87 -17.77
C ASN A 156 3.16 11.08 -18.05
N GLY A 157 3.43 10.04 -17.25
CA GLY A 157 4.62 9.20 -17.38
C GLY A 157 5.92 9.81 -16.85
N ALA A 158 5.86 10.96 -16.19
CA ALA A 158 7.01 11.63 -15.58
C ALA A 158 6.86 11.75 -14.06
N VAL A 159 7.98 11.75 -13.35
CA VAL A 159 8.02 12.10 -11.91
C VAL A 159 7.94 13.61 -11.79
N VAL A 160 6.88 14.11 -11.14
CA VAL A 160 6.65 15.56 -10.94
C VAL A 160 6.97 16.03 -9.53
N ALA A 161 6.92 15.13 -8.55
CA ALA A 161 7.42 15.39 -7.19
C ALA A 161 7.96 14.10 -6.56
N ASP A 162 8.96 14.23 -5.70
CA ASP A 162 9.60 13.13 -4.99
C ASP A 162 10.17 13.64 -3.67
N GLY A 163 9.81 13.02 -2.55
CA GLY A 163 10.30 13.43 -1.24
C GLY A 163 9.48 12.89 -0.07
N ALA A 164 9.74 13.40 1.12
CA ALA A 164 8.94 13.08 2.29
C ALA A 164 7.50 13.62 2.14
N PRO A 165 6.47 13.00 2.73
CA PRO A 165 5.08 13.43 2.61
C PRO A 165 4.87 14.91 2.89
N LYS A 166 5.48 15.48 3.94
CA LYS A 166 5.40 16.91 4.26
C LYS A 166 5.91 17.80 3.13
N GLN A 167 6.99 17.41 2.47
CA GLN A 167 7.60 18.19 1.37
C GLN A 167 6.75 18.13 0.10
N VAL A 168 6.19 16.95 -0.20
CA VAL A 168 5.37 16.75 -1.40
C VAL A 168 4.01 17.41 -1.23
N PHE A 169 3.32 17.19 -0.11
CA PHE A 169 1.97 17.69 0.10
C PHE A 169 1.90 19.19 0.36
N SER A 170 2.97 19.82 0.82
CA SER A 170 3.04 21.29 0.92
C SER A 170 3.06 22.01 -0.43
N GLN A 171 3.30 21.28 -1.54
CA GLN A 171 3.28 21.82 -2.91
C GLN A 171 1.86 21.80 -3.49
N VAL A 172 0.90 22.45 -2.79
CA VAL A 172 -0.55 22.40 -3.09
C VAL A 172 -0.84 22.80 -4.54
N ASP A 173 -0.22 23.87 -5.03
CA ASP A 173 -0.44 24.38 -6.40
C ASP A 173 0.06 23.41 -7.46
N LEU A 174 1.21 22.77 -7.23
CA LEU A 174 1.73 21.72 -8.11
C LEU A 174 0.77 20.54 -8.19
N LEU A 175 0.34 20.03 -7.03
CA LEU A 175 -0.61 18.91 -6.98
C LEU A 175 -1.91 19.24 -7.70
N LYS A 176 -2.46 20.44 -7.47
CA LYS A 176 -3.68 20.92 -8.13
C LYS A 176 -3.53 21.01 -9.64
N LYS A 177 -2.38 21.49 -10.13
CA LYS A 177 -2.04 21.56 -11.55
C LYS A 177 -2.05 20.17 -12.20
N GLU A 178 -1.57 19.16 -11.49
CA GLU A 178 -1.53 17.77 -11.93
C GLU A 178 -2.85 17.00 -11.68
N GLY A 179 -3.91 17.68 -11.27
CA GLY A 179 -5.23 17.09 -11.02
C GLY A 179 -5.32 16.29 -9.71
N LEU A 180 -4.34 16.45 -8.82
CA LEU A 180 -4.31 15.80 -7.51
C LEU A 180 -4.78 16.74 -6.42
N THR A 181 -5.29 16.16 -5.32
CA THR A 181 -5.79 16.92 -4.18
C THR A 181 -4.91 16.65 -2.98
N ALA A 182 -4.27 17.68 -2.40
CA ALA A 182 -3.53 17.54 -1.14
C ALA A 182 -4.45 17.08 0.01
N PRO A 183 -3.90 16.45 1.09
CA PRO A 183 -4.65 16.09 2.29
C PRO A 183 -5.49 17.26 2.83
N VAL A 184 -6.65 16.95 3.41
CA VAL A 184 -7.63 17.96 3.88
C VAL A 184 -6.98 18.95 4.87
N THR A 185 -6.11 18.47 5.75
CA THR A 185 -5.39 19.30 6.72
C THR A 185 -4.50 20.34 6.04
N VAL A 186 -3.73 19.93 5.06
CA VAL A 186 -2.85 20.81 4.27
C VAL A 186 -3.67 21.83 3.49
N ARG A 187 -4.77 21.40 2.86
CA ARG A 187 -5.67 22.32 2.14
C ARG A 187 -6.29 23.37 3.04
N LEU A 188 -6.71 22.99 4.25
CA LEU A 188 -7.24 23.93 5.24
C LEU A 188 -6.19 24.96 5.63
N LEU A 189 -4.98 24.53 5.98
CA LEU A 189 -3.90 25.45 6.37
C LEU A 189 -3.48 26.35 5.21
N HIS A 190 -3.44 25.83 3.99
CA HIS A 190 -3.17 26.63 2.79
C HIS A 190 -4.23 27.73 2.61
N ALA A 191 -5.52 27.39 2.70
CA ALA A 191 -6.61 28.36 2.60
C ALA A 191 -6.56 29.43 3.72
N LEU A 192 -6.27 29.04 4.96
CA LEU A 192 -6.09 29.98 6.07
C LEU A 192 -4.93 30.94 5.81
N ARG A 193 -3.83 30.46 5.27
CA ARG A 193 -2.67 31.27 4.90
C ARG A 193 -2.97 32.26 3.78
N GLU A 194 -3.73 31.86 2.76
CA GLU A 194 -4.21 32.76 1.69
C GLU A 194 -5.10 33.87 2.22
N HIS A 195 -5.81 33.63 3.34
CA HIS A 195 -6.63 34.65 4.02
C HIS A 195 -5.85 35.43 5.09
N GLY A 196 -4.53 35.36 5.10
CA GLY A 196 -3.66 36.17 5.93
C GLY A 196 -3.35 35.62 7.33
N MET A 197 -3.72 34.38 7.63
CA MET A 197 -3.32 33.70 8.88
C MET A 197 -1.92 33.13 8.76
N ASP A 198 -1.03 33.45 9.70
CA ASP A 198 0.34 32.92 9.74
C ASP A 198 0.34 31.49 10.31
N VAL A 199 0.11 30.50 9.45
CA VAL A 199 0.11 29.08 9.79
C VAL A 199 1.09 28.29 8.91
N PRO A 200 1.74 27.22 9.45
CA PRO A 200 2.52 26.29 8.65
C PRO A 200 1.59 25.43 7.77
N ILE A 201 2.03 25.06 6.57
CA ILE A 201 1.23 24.26 5.63
C ILE A 201 1.70 22.79 5.54
N ASP A 202 2.48 22.31 6.48
CA ASP A 202 3.09 20.99 6.49
C ASP A 202 2.49 20.04 7.55
N ALA A 203 1.42 20.43 8.23
CA ALA A 203 0.72 19.58 9.18
C ALA A 203 -0.18 18.58 8.46
N LEU A 204 0.21 17.30 8.52
CA LEU A 204 -0.48 16.22 7.81
C LEU A 204 -1.59 15.60 8.63
N THR A 205 -1.44 15.56 9.97
CA THR A 205 -2.46 14.98 10.85
C THR A 205 -3.47 16.03 11.34
N VAL A 206 -4.66 15.57 11.74
CA VAL A 206 -5.69 16.45 12.30
C VAL A 206 -5.19 17.11 13.59
N SER A 207 -4.45 16.40 14.43
CA SER A 207 -3.86 16.93 15.66
C SER A 207 -2.88 18.05 15.35
N ASP A 208 -1.89 17.82 14.48
CA ASP A 208 -0.89 18.85 14.13
C ASP A 208 -1.55 20.07 13.49
N CYS A 209 -2.58 19.85 12.67
CA CYS A 209 -3.35 20.94 12.06
C CYS A 209 -4.10 21.77 13.11
N ALA A 210 -4.77 21.13 14.06
CA ALA A 210 -5.46 21.82 15.16
C ALA A 210 -4.50 22.62 16.03
N ASP A 211 -3.33 22.05 16.35
CA ASP A 211 -2.31 22.73 17.14
C ASP A 211 -1.74 23.96 16.40
N ALA A 212 -1.51 23.83 15.08
CA ALA A 212 -1.06 24.96 14.25
C ALA A 212 -2.07 26.13 14.23
N VAL A 213 -3.37 25.82 14.07
CA VAL A 213 -4.44 26.83 14.07
C VAL A 213 -4.58 27.45 15.47
N ALA A 214 -4.56 26.64 16.54
CA ALA A 214 -4.66 27.14 17.91
C ALA A 214 -3.48 28.05 18.28
N ALA A 215 -2.28 27.76 17.80
CA ALA A 215 -1.11 28.61 18.01
C ALA A 215 -1.22 29.95 17.26
N ALA A 216 -1.78 29.97 16.06
CA ALA A 216 -1.99 31.19 15.30
C ALA A 216 -3.07 32.09 15.90
N LEU A 217 -4.12 31.52 16.51
CA LEU A 217 -5.20 32.29 17.16
C LEU A 217 -4.80 32.92 18.52
N LYS A 218 -3.69 32.47 19.12
CA LYS A 218 -3.17 33.00 20.39
C LYS A 218 -2.17 34.14 20.19
N ARG A 219 -1.81 34.44 18.94
CA ARG A 219 -0.95 35.57 18.55
C ARG A 219 -1.81 36.80 18.21
#